data_00d3268df381676494ceccbe813ae2cb
#
_entry.id   00d3268df381676494ceccbe813ae2cb
#
_cell.length_a   1.000
_cell.length_b   1.000
_cell.length_c   1.000
_cell.angle_alpha   90.00
_cell.angle_beta   90.00
_cell.angle_gamma   90.00
#
_symmetry.space_group_name_H-M   'P 1'
#
loop_
_entity.id
_entity.type
_entity.pdbx_description
1 polymer ?
#
loop_
_entity_poly.entity_id
_entity_poly.type
_entity_poly.pdbx_seq_one_letter_code
_entity_poly.pdbx_strand_id
1 'polypeptide(L)'
;MALTCEDRFLIAELIAMHGHLCDSGDLDRLDEVFTTDVTYDVTDFGQGVLRGVAACAEAARALGELNPVGHHVTNVVLGERPDGRVSARSKGIGIRSDGTSGSVTYEDTVVRVARGWRISHRKVLARRVPLAG
;
A
#
# COMPACT_ATOMS: atom_id res chain seq x y z
N MET A 1 16.66 8.76 14.64
CA MET A 1 17.16 9.73 13.65
C MET A 1 15.98 10.33 12.90
N ALA A 2 15.96 11.64 12.79
CA ALA A 2 14.83 12.34 12.18
C ALA A 2 14.78 12.11 10.67
N LEU A 3 13.55 12.01 10.11
CA LEU A 3 13.36 11.97 8.68
C LEU A 3 13.74 13.29 8.03
N THR A 4 14.51 13.21 6.97
CA THR A 4 14.82 14.39 6.15
C THR A 4 13.65 14.69 5.22
N CYS A 5 13.66 15.87 4.59
CA CYS A 5 12.68 16.19 3.55
C CYS A 5 12.78 15.21 2.39
N GLU A 6 13.99 14.79 2.03
CA GLU A 6 14.19 13.78 0.99
C GLU A 6 13.58 12.44 1.39
N ASP A 7 13.77 12.00 2.63
CA ASP A 7 13.16 10.76 3.11
C ASP A 7 11.63 10.82 2.98
N ARG A 8 11.04 11.93 3.39
CA ARG A 8 9.59 12.12 3.31
C ARG A 8 9.09 12.05 1.88
N PHE A 9 9.80 12.69 0.98
CA PHE A 9 9.47 12.66 -0.45
C PHE A 9 9.56 11.23 -1.01
N LEU A 10 10.64 10.52 -0.71
CA LEU A 10 10.86 9.16 -1.18
C LEU A 10 9.80 8.19 -0.66
N ILE A 11 9.41 8.34 0.60
CA ILE A 11 8.36 7.49 1.19
C ILE A 11 7.00 7.77 0.55
N ALA A 12 6.66 9.04 0.34
CA ALA A 12 5.41 9.40 -0.32
C ALA A 12 5.36 8.85 -1.76
N GLU A 13 6.47 8.94 -2.50
CA GLU A 13 6.58 8.39 -3.85
C GLU A 13 6.49 6.87 -3.84
N LEU A 14 7.11 6.21 -2.87
CA LEU A 14 7.02 4.76 -2.67
C LEU A 14 5.56 4.32 -2.54
N ILE A 15 4.80 5.01 -1.70
CA ILE A 15 3.39 4.71 -1.44
C ILE A 15 2.57 4.90 -2.73
N ALA A 16 2.84 5.96 -3.47
CA ALA A 16 2.17 6.23 -4.74
C ALA A 16 2.49 5.17 -5.80
N MET A 17 3.72 4.67 -5.81
CA MET A 17 4.18 3.71 -6.83
C MET A 17 3.39 2.40 -6.81
N HIS A 18 2.92 1.96 -5.65
CA HIS A 18 2.12 0.74 -5.55
C HIS A 18 0.91 0.76 -6.48
N GLY A 19 0.18 1.87 -6.49
CA GLY A 19 -0.99 2.03 -7.36
C GLY A 19 -0.61 1.94 -8.84
N HIS A 20 0.48 2.60 -9.24
CA HIS A 20 0.95 2.55 -10.61
C HIS A 20 1.32 1.14 -11.05
N LEU A 21 2.06 0.40 -10.22
CA LEU A 21 2.47 -0.96 -10.56
C LEU A 21 1.27 -1.90 -10.70
N CYS A 22 0.29 -1.77 -9.80
CA CYS A 22 -0.92 -2.57 -9.87
C CYS A 22 -1.73 -2.23 -11.13
N ASP A 23 -1.92 -0.94 -11.41
CA ASP A 23 -2.72 -0.51 -12.55
C ASP A 23 -2.10 -0.92 -13.89
N SER A 24 -0.78 -0.93 -13.96
CA SER A 24 -0.04 -1.31 -15.17
C SER A 24 0.18 -2.82 -15.29
N GLY A 25 -0.16 -3.60 -14.27
CA GLY A 25 0.10 -5.03 -14.27
C GLY A 25 1.57 -5.40 -14.04
N ASP A 26 2.39 -4.46 -13.55
CA ASP A 26 3.81 -4.68 -13.30
C ASP A 26 4.03 -5.36 -11.94
N LEU A 27 3.35 -6.49 -11.74
CA LEU A 27 3.32 -7.17 -10.45
C LEU A 27 4.63 -7.86 -10.09
N ASP A 28 5.50 -8.08 -11.07
CA ASP A 28 6.85 -8.59 -10.85
C ASP A 28 7.80 -7.53 -10.27
N ARG A 29 7.35 -6.27 -10.18
CA ARG A 29 8.12 -5.16 -9.62
C ARG A 29 7.67 -4.74 -8.22
N LEU A 30 6.79 -5.49 -7.59
CA LEU A 30 6.28 -5.14 -6.24
C LEU A 30 7.39 -5.11 -5.18
N ASP A 31 8.52 -5.77 -5.42
CA ASP A 31 9.69 -5.71 -4.53
C ASP A 31 10.38 -4.34 -4.54
N GLU A 32 10.00 -3.45 -5.46
CA GLU A 32 10.45 -2.06 -5.44
C GLU A 32 9.67 -1.22 -4.42
N VAL A 33 8.53 -1.73 -3.95
CA VAL A 33 7.65 -1.04 -2.98
C VAL A 33 7.65 -1.76 -1.63
N PHE A 34 7.61 -3.07 -1.64
CA PHE A 34 7.47 -3.90 -0.45
C PHE A 34 8.76 -4.64 -0.13
N THR A 35 8.95 -4.93 1.17
CA THR A 35 9.97 -5.92 1.55
C THR A 35 9.55 -7.29 1.02
N THR A 36 10.54 -8.18 0.80
CA THR A 36 10.27 -9.52 0.30
C THR A 36 9.29 -10.29 1.17
N ASP A 37 9.36 -10.07 2.48
CA ASP A 37 8.53 -10.74 3.50
C ASP A 37 7.36 -9.90 3.98
N VAL A 38 6.92 -8.94 3.20
CA VAL A 38 5.82 -8.03 3.56
C VAL A 38 4.60 -8.78 4.09
N THR A 39 3.93 -8.21 5.08
CA THR A 39 2.60 -8.66 5.49
C THR A 39 1.58 -7.65 4.96
N TYR A 40 0.64 -8.15 4.18
CA TYR A 40 -0.38 -7.32 3.52
C TYR A 40 -1.74 -7.79 4.02
N ASP A 41 -2.31 -7.01 4.95
CA ASP A 41 -3.53 -7.39 5.65
C ASP A 41 -4.75 -6.83 4.91
N VAL A 42 -5.51 -7.72 4.28
CA VAL A 42 -6.76 -7.42 3.59
C VAL A 42 -7.94 -8.14 4.26
N THR A 43 -7.82 -8.36 5.56
CA THR A 43 -8.87 -9.01 6.36
C THR A 43 -10.21 -8.30 6.20
N ASP A 44 -10.20 -6.98 6.11
CA ASP A 44 -11.42 -6.17 5.92
C ASP A 44 -12.15 -6.49 4.61
N PHE A 45 -11.45 -7.12 3.66
CA PHE A 45 -12.00 -7.55 2.37
C PHE A 45 -12.23 -9.06 2.31
N GLY A 46 -12.08 -9.74 3.44
CA GLY A 46 -12.35 -11.18 3.56
C GLY A 46 -11.25 -12.11 3.12
N GLN A 47 -10.07 -11.58 2.78
CA GLN A 47 -8.97 -12.38 2.24
C GLN A 47 -7.87 -12.72 3.27
N GLY A 48 -7.96 -12.18 4.48
CA GLY A 48 -6.96 -12.41 5.51
C GLY A 48 -5.65 -11.67 5.27
N VAL A 49 -4.54 -12.24 5.71
CA VAL A 49 -3.21 -11.63 5.61
C VAL A 49 -2.41 -12.36 4.53
N LEU A 50 -1.96 -11.61 3.54
CA LEU A 50 -1.02 -12.11 2.52
C LEU A 50 0.39 -11.92 3.04
N ARG A 51 1.22 -12.94 2.88
CA ARG A 51 2.61 -12.91 3.37
C ARG A 51 3.58 -13.09 2.21
N GLY A 52 4.41 -12.07 2.02
CA GLY A 52 5.42 -12.04 0.98
C GLY A 52 4.94 -11.38 -0.30
N VAL A 53 5.89 -10.84 -1.05
CA VAL A 53 5.66 -10.16 -2.33
C VAL A 53 5.01 -11.08 -3.35
N ALA A 54 5.45 -12.34 -3.41
CA ALA A 54 4.92 -13.31 -4.36
C ALA A 54 3.42 -13.56 -4.12
N ALA A 55 3.01 -13.67 -2.85
CA ALA A 55 1.60 -13.87 -2.50
C ALA A 55 0.75 -12.67 -2.90
N CYS A 56 1.27 -11.45 -2.72
CA CYS A 56 0.59 -10.23 -3.12
C CYS A 56 0.37 -10.18 -4.64
N ALA A 57 1.41 -10.51 -5.41
CA ALA A 57 1.33 -10.56 -6.87
C ALA A 57 0.32 -11.60 -7.33
N GLU A 58 0.35 -12.79 -6.73
CA GLU A 58 -0.56 -13.88 -7.06
C GLU A 58 -2.02 -13.50 -6.76
N ALA A 59 -2.27 -12.89 -5.60
CA ALA A 59 -3.62 -12.44 -5.24
C ALA A 59 -4.15 -11.40 -6.23
N ALA A 60 -3.32 -10.46 -6.66
CA ALA A 60 -3.71 -9.48 -7.66
C ALA A 60 -4.05 -10.14 -9.01
N ARG A 61 -3.24 -11.10 -9.44
CA ARG A 61 -3.52 -11.83 -10.69
C ARG A 61 -4.82 -12.63 -10.60
N ALA A 62 -5.08 -13.22 -9.44
CA ALA A 62 -6.30 -14.02 -9.23
C ALA A 62 -7.56 -13.17 -9.31
N LEU A 63 -7.51 -11.91 -8.90
CA LEU A 63 -8.67 -11.01 -9.03
C LEU A 63 -9.00 -10.68 -10.49
N GLY A 64 -8.00 -10.71 -11.37
CA GLY A 64 -8.22 -10.47 -12.81
C GLY A 64 -9.03 -9.20 -13.07
N GLU A 65 -10.16 -9.33 -13.74
CA GLU A 65 -11.02 -8.20 -14.11
C GLU A 65 -11.69 -7.50 -12.92
N LEU A 66 -11.68 -8.12 -11.75
CA LEU A 66 -12.21 -7.50 -10.53
C LEU A 66 -11.25 -6.47 -9.93
N ASN A 67 -10.02 -6.40 -10.42
CA ASN A 67 -9.09 -5.36 -10.00
C ASN A 67 -9.61 -3.98 -10.41
N PRO A 68 -9.38 -2.94 -9.60
CA PRO A 68 -9.61 -1.57 -10.06
C PRO A 68 -8.76 -1.25 -11.28
N VAL A 69 -9.26 -0.39 -12.15
CA VAL A 69 -8.49 0.14 -13.28
C VAL A 69 -7.62 1.31 -12.85
N GLY A 70 -7.92 1.92 -11.71
CA GLY A 70 -7.11 3.01 -11.17
C GLY A 70 -7.10 2.99 -9.64
N HIS A 71 -5.89 3.08 -9.07
CA HIS A 71 -5.69 3.28 -7.64
C HIS A 71 -5.15 4.70 -7.46
N HIS A 72 -5.93 5.56 -6.80
CA HIS A 72 -5.54 6.93 -6.51
C HIS A 72 -5.20 7.04 -5.04
N VAL A 73 -3.94 7.31 -4.72
CA VAL A 73 -3.47 7.37 -3.34
C VAL A 73 -3.20 8.82 -2.97
N THR A 74 -3.75 9.24 -1.84
CA THR A 74 -3.67 10.61 -1.36
C THR A 74 -3.50 10.66 0.16
N ASN A 75 -3.42 11.88 0.71
CA ASN A 75 -3.51 12.12 2.15
C ASN A 75 -2.41 11.39 2.95
N VAL A 76 -1.19 11.41 2.44
CA VAL A 76 -0.07 10.74 3.11
C VAL A 76 0.36 11.53 4.34
N VAL A 77 0.36 10.87 5.50
CA VAL A 77 0.86 11.42 6.76
C VAL A 77 1.87 10.45 7.34
N LEU A 78 3.05 10.96 7.69
CA LEU A 78 4.15 10.14 8.21
C LEU A 78 4.36 10.42 9.69
N GLY A 79 4.68 9.36 10.45
CA GLY A 79 5.07 9.44 11.84
C GLY A 79 6.38 8.69 12.06
N GLU A 80 7.32 9.32 12.75
CA GLU A 80 8.59 8.69 13.08
C GLU A 80 8.40 7.82 14.33
N ARG A 81 8.96 6.62 14.30
CA ARG A 81 8.94 5.68 15.44
C ARG A 81 10.31 5.67 16.11
N PRO A 82 10.36 5.45 17.45
CA PRO A 82 11.66 5.42 18.15
C PRO A 82 12.64 4.37 17.65
N ASP A 83 12.12 3.29 17.02
CA ASP A 83 12.94 2.20 16.51
C ASP A 83 13.50 2.45 15.10
N GLY A 84 13.31 3.65 14.56
CA GLY A 84 13.76 4.02 13.21
C GLY A 84 12.81 3.64 12.08
N ARG A 85 11.74 2.89 12.39
CA ARG A 85 10.69 2.62 11.39
C ARG A 85 9.77 3.84 11.29
N VAL A 86 9.03 3.88 10.20
CA VAL A 86 8.10 4.99 9.92
C VAL A 86 6.69 4.43 9.82
N SER A 87 5.76 5.08 10.51
CA SER A 87 4.34 4.82 10.31
C SER A 87 3.84 5.75 9.21
N ALA A 88 3.11 5.22 8.25
CA ALA A 88 2.50 6.02 7.20
C ALA A 88 1.02 5.70 7.13
N ARG A 89 0.20 6.75 7.06
CA ARG A 89 -1.23 6.62 6.84
C ARG A 89 -1.58 7.38 5.58
N SER A 90 -2.40 6.76 4.73
CA SER A 90 -2.83 7.39 3.49
C SER A 90 -4.24 6.93 3.13
N LYS A 91 -4.81 7.57 2.13
CA LYS A 91 -6.12 7.23 1.60
C LYS A 91 -5.96 6.66 0.20
N GLY A 92 -6.84 5.74 -0.15
CA GLY A 92 -6.89 5.20 -1.49
C GLY A 92 -8.31 5.24 -2.04
N ILE A 93 -8.40 5.50 -3.34
CA ILE A 93 -9.64 5.39 -4.10
C ILE A 93 -9.38 4.37 -5.20
N GLY A 94 -10.15 3.30 -5.20
CA GLY A 94 -10.14 2.34 -6.31
C GLY A 94 -11.28 2.66 -7.25
N ILE A 95 -10.96 2.84 -8.52
CA ILE A 95 -11.96 3.05 -9.59
C ILE A 95 -12.06 1.75 -10.36
N ARG A 96 -13.27 1.18 -10.45
CA ARG A 96 -13.52 -0.06 -11.20
C ARG A 96 -13.88 0.25 -12.65
N SER A 97 -13.79 -0.76 -13.50
CA SER A 97 -14.05 -0.60 -14.93
C SER A 97 -15.48 -0.14 -15.24
N ASP A 98 -16.42 -0.40 -14.34
CA ASP A 98 -17.82 0.06 -14.50
C ASP A 98 -18.04 1.49 -13.97
N GLY A 99 -16.99 2.16 -13.51
CA GLY A 99 -17.05 3.51 -12.99
C GLY A 99 -17.39 3.63 -11.50
N THR A 100 -17.68 2.52 -10.84
CA THR A 100 -17.90 2.56 -9.38
C THR A 100 -16.58 2.75 -8.65
N SER A 101 -16.64 3.29 -7.44
CA SER A 101 -15.45 3.57 -6.64
C SER A 101 -15.62 3.08 -5.21
N GLY A 102 -14.48 2.84 -4.56
CA GLY A 102 -14.44 2.51 -3.16
C GLY A 102 -13.31 3.26 -2.48
N SER A 103 -13.51 3.58 -1.21
CA SER A 103 -12.54 4.32 -0.41
C SER A 103 -11.88 3.39 0.60
N VAL A 104 -10.57 3.52 0.76
CA VAL A 104 -9.80 2.76 1.75
C VAL A 104 -8.89 3.70 2.52
N THR A 105 -8.45 3.23 3.68
CA THR A 105 -7.32 3.81 4.42
C THR A 105 -6.21 2.77 4.44
N TYR A 106 -5.00 3.19 4.11
CA TYR A 106 -3.81 2.37 4.26
C TYR A 106 -3.09 2.74 5.55
N GLU A 107 -2.74 1.73 6.32
CA GLU A 107 -1.86 1.87 7.50
C GLU A 107 -0.61 1.07 7.23
N ASP A 108 0.51 1.76 7.05
CA ASP A 108 1.76 1.17 6.62
C ASP A 108 2.84 1.30 7.69
N THR A 109 3.71 0.28 7.74
CA THR A 109 5.02 0.38 8.39
C THR A 109 6.07 0.41 7.28
N VAL A 110 6.90 1.43 7.30
CA VAL A 110 7.93 1.65 6.28
C VAL A 110 9.30 1.52 6.95
N VAL A 111 10.19 0.79 6.31
CA VAL A 111 11.52 0.51 6.84
C VAL A 111 12.58 0.84 5.79
N ARG A 112 13.78 1.17 6.27
CA ARG A 112 14.93 1.35 5.38
C ARG A 112 15.68 0.04 5.26
N VAL A 113 15.86 -0.43 4.03
CA VAL A 113 16.68 -1.60 3.70
C VAL A 113 17.80 -1.18 2.74
N ALA A 114 18.67 -2.11 2.36
CA ALA A 114 19.81 -1.79 1.52
C ALA A 114 19.42 -1.09 0.21
N ARG A 115 18.26 -1.44 -0.35
CA ARG A 115 17.76 -0.89 -1.62
C ARG A 115 16.96 0.41 -1.45
N GLY A 116 16.82 0.92 -0.23
CA GLY A 116 16.05 2.14 0.07
C GLY A 116 14.85 1.87 0.96
N TRP A 117 13.87 2.75 0.92
CA TRP A 117 12.66 2.59 1.73
C TRP A 117 11.75 1.53 1.13
N ARG A 118 11.11 0.72 2.00
CA ARG A 118 10.15 -0.32 1.61
C ARG A 118 9.05 -0.41 2.65
N ILE A 119 7.85 -0.78 2.21
CA ILE A 119 6.74 -1.10 3.11
C ILE A 119 6.93 -2.54 3.59
N SER A 120 7.03 -2.73 4.91
CA SER A 120 7.17 -4.06 5.52
C SER A 120 5.84 -4.62 5.99
N HIS A 121 4.86 -3.75 6.24
CA HIS A 121 3.52 -4.14 6.65
C HIS A 121 2.53 -3.13 6.09
N ARG A 122 1.42 -3.61 5.54
CA ARG A 122 0.30 -2.78 5.11
C ARG A 122 -1.00 -3.40 5.59
N LYS A 123 -1.84 -2.57 6.22
CA LYS A 123 -3.22 -2.93 6.51
C LYS A 123 -4.14 -2.04 5.70
N VAL A 124 -5.09 -2.67 5.01
CA VAL A 124 -6.07 -1.95 4.19
C VAL A 124 -7.41 -1.98 4.89
N LEU A 125 -7.92 -0.80 5.24
CA LEU A 125 -9.20 -0.65 5.92
C LEU A 125 -10.22 -0.09 4.93
N ALA A 126 -11.32 -0.81 4.74
CA ALA A 126 -12.41 -0.34 3.89
C ALA A 126 -13.18 0.77 4.60
N ARG A 127 -13.53 1.81 3.85
CA ARG A 127 -14.30 2.95 4.37
C ARG A 127 -15.66 2.92 3.68
N ARG A 128 -16.69 2.44 4.41
CA ARG A 128 -18.02 2.19 3.84
C ARG A 128 -19.10 3.08 4.41
N VAL A 129 -18.89 3.65 5.60
CA VAL A 129 -19.89 4.48 6.28
C VAL A 129 -19.22 5.74 6.83
N PRO A 130 -19.99 6.87 6.93
CA PRO A 130 -19.46 8.11 7.50
C PRO A 130 -19.09 7.93 8.98
N LEU A 131 -18.07 8.62 9.41
CA LEU A 131 -17.64 8.70 10.81
C LEU A 131 -17.35 7.35 11.47
N ALA A 132 -17.08 6.32 10.69
CA ALA A 132 -16.67 5.02 11.21
C ALA A 132 -15.28 5.13 11.83
N GLY A 133 -15.20 4.76 13.10
CA GLY A 133 -13.95 4.79 13.86
C GLY A 133 -13.00 3.67 13.54
#